data_7c5c3d9660d0d11bee6c729bf6f22784
#
_entry.id   7c5c3d9660d0d11bee6c729bf6f22784
#
_cell.length_a   1.000
_cell.length_b   1.000
_cell.length_c   1.000
_cell.angle_alpha   90.00
_cell.angle_beta   90.00
_cell.angle_gamma   90.00
#
_symmetry.space_group_name_H-M   'P 1'
#
loop_
_entity.id
_entity.type
_entity.pdbx_description
1 polymer ?
#
loop_
_entity_poly.entity_id
_entity_poly.type
_entity_poly.pdbx_seq_one_letter_code
_entity_poly.pdbx_strand_id
1 'polypeptide(L)'
;MPKYLDYQLSIAQEFKAYENRVRFLIDDSNWAEEGRYKEIILMNYLKRNLPQGFSVGTGFVRNNSGEITGQIDIIIYENTYPLFFSEGDFIICNSNSVVGIIEVKTRISPSAIVDVIKKSNSNGEIIIDKSSKKIFNGIFSYNIDGNIGIYKNNIERLELQNSRVLQQEVISNIALGDFHIMTLLDYSEHQKNLNGYLSYDVFNMNYNNKGLAFSYFFSNLLDIVYRQSVHFFGRLPKEYEKMIFPIDESEKKIDEIQVKVSSV
;
A
#
# COMPACT_ATOMS: atom_id res chain seq x y z
N MET A 1 -11.27 -26.11 13.65
CA MET A 1 -11.40 -25.02 12.67
C MET A 1 -10.12 -24.21 12.65
N PRO A 2 -9.62 -23.81 11.47
CA PRO A 2 -8.48 -22.88 11.39
C PRO A 2 -8.77 -21.58 12.14
N LYS A 3 -7.75 -21.03 12.78
CA LYS A 3 -7.87 -19.78 13.55
C LYS A 3 -7.26 -18.63 12.73
N TYR A 4 -7.95 -18.23 11.66
CA TYR A 4 -7.45 -17.26 10.70
C TYR A 4 -7.19 -15.87 11.32
N LEU A 5 -8.01 -15.46 12.30
CA LEU A 5 -7.78 -14.21 13.02
C LEU A 5 -6.48 -14.26 13.84
N ASP A 6 -6.21 -15.37 14.53
CA ASP A 6 -4.96 -15.53 15.28
C ASP A 6 -3.76 -15.54 14.32
N TYR A 7 -3.92 -16.10 13.11
CA TYR A 7 -2.91 -16.06 12.06
C TYR A 7 -2.62 -14.61 11.62
N GLN A 8 -3.65 -13.80 11.35
CA GLN A 8 -3.47 -12.39 10.98
C GLN A 8 -2.84 -11.56 12.12
N LEU A 9 -3.24 -11.83 13.37
CA LEU A 9 -2.62 -11.21 14.53
C LEU A 9 -1.14 -11.59 14.65
N SER A 10 -0.76 -12.82 14.31
CA SER A 10 0.64 -13.26 14.32
C SER A 10 1.50 -12.53 13.29
N ILE A 11 0.95 -12.21 12.12
CA ILE A 11 1.61 -11.39 11.10
C ILE A 11 1.92 -10.00 11.66
N ALA A 12 0.92 -9.32 12.22
CA ALA A 12 1.11 -8.00 12.81
C ALA A 12 2.17 -8.02 13.94
N GLN A 13 2.16 -9.07 14.75
CA GLN A 13 3.15 -9.26 15.82
C GLN A 13 4.58 -9.53 15.28
N GLU A 14 4.70 -10.25 14.17
CA GLU A 14 6.00 -10.48 13.51
C GLU A 14 6.63 -9.14 13.11
N PHE A 15 5.88 -8.25 12.45
CA PHE A 15 6.37 -6.92 12.11
C PHE A 15 6.85 -6.14 13.33
N LYS A 16 6.05 -6.14 14.38
CA LYS A 16 6.40 -5.45 15.62
C LYS A 16 7.66 -6.02 16.27
N ALA A 17 7.83 -7.33 16.24
CA ALA A 17 9.01 -7.99 16.76
C ALA A 17 10.28 -7.61 15.99
N TYR A 18 10.20 -7.56 14.64
CA TYR A 18 11.34 -7.14 13.82
C TYR A 18 11.68 -5.66 14.00
N GLU A 19 10.69 -4.78 14.05
CA GLU A 19 10.87 -3.36 14.35
C GLU A 19 11.62 -3.16 15.67
N ASN A 20 11.16 -3.82 16.73
CA ASN A 20 11.74 -3.68 18.06
C ASN A 20 13.14 -4.25 18.15
N ARG A 21 13.48 -5.35 17.45
CA ARG A 21 14.82 -5.97 17.50
C ARG A 21 15.92 -4.98 17.16
N VAL A 22 15.73 -4.22 16.10
CA VAL A 22 16.74 -3.26 15.69
C VAL A 22 16.78 -2.08 16.62
N ARG A 23 15.60 -1.56 16.98
CA ARG A 23 15.51 -0.45 17.91
C ARG A 23 16.20 -0.73 19.24
N PHE A 24 16.12 -1.96 19.75
CA PHE A 24 16.82 -2.36 20.99
C PHE A 24 18.33 -2.47 20.87
N LEU A 25 18.87 -2.57 19.64
CA LEU A 25 20.31 -2.76 19.41
C LEU A 25 21.03 -1.47 19.02
N ILE A 26 20.35 -0.54 18.32
CA ILE A 26 21.01 0.65 17.77
C ILE A 26 20.68 1.94 18.51
N ASP A 27 19.80 1.89 19.54
CA ASP A 27 19.29 3.07 20.23
C ASP A 27 18.73 4.16 19.28
N ASP A 28 18.23 5.27 19.81
CA ASP A 28 17.60 6.36 19.04
C ASP A 28 18.60 7.24 18.24
N SER A 29 19.83 6.79 18.03
CA SER A 29 20.93 7.65 17.53
C SER A 29 21.13 7.68 16.01
N ASN A 30 20.49 6.78 15.23
CA ASN A 30 20.74 6.65 13.77
C ASN A 30 19.43 6.53 12.95
N TRP A 31 18.68 7.63 12.84
CA TRP A 31 17.39 7.68 12.17
C TRP A 31 17.38 7.31 10.66
N ALA A 32 18.46 7.61 9.94
CA ALA A 32 18.54 7.30 8.51
C ALA A 32 18.68 5.79 8.27
N GLU A 33 19.48 5.11 9.08
CA GLU A 33 19.66 3.66 9.04
C GLU A 33 18.38 2.92 9.47
N GLU A 34 17.62 3.48 10.43
CA GLU A 34 16.35 2.93 10.87
C GLU A 34 15.31 2.92 9.72
N GLY A 35 15.25 3.99 8.92
CA GLY A 35 14.34 4.07 7.77
C GLY A 35 14.63 2.97 6.75
N ARG A 36 15.88 2.84 6.33
CA ARG A 36 16.30 1.80 5.38
C ARG A 36 16.05 0.39 5.89
N TYR A 37 16.30 0.16 7.18
CA TYR A 37 16.04 -1.13 7.78
C TYR A 37 14.55 -1.50 7.78
N LYS A 38 13.65 -0.54 8.01
CA LYS A 38 12.21 -0.76 7.96
C LYS A 38 11.70 -1.11 6.57
N GLU A 39 12.27 -0.49 5.53
CA GLU A 39 12.01 -0.89 4.14
C GLU A 39 12.44 -2.35 3.91
N ILE A 40 13.63 -2.75 4.41
CA ILE A 40 14.15 -4.12 4.29
C ILE A 40 13.27 -5.13 5.01
N ILE A 41 12.76 -4.83 6.20
CA ILE A 41 11.83 -5.72 6.92
C ILE A 41 10.61 -6.00 6.06
N LEU A 42 9.99 -4.94 5.54
CA LEU A 42 8.80 -5.05 4.71
C LEU A 42 9.08 -5.81 3.42
N MET A 43 10.18 -5.48 2.77
CA MET A 43 10.62 -6.15 1.54
C MET A 43 10.85 -7.65 1.77
N ASN A 44 11.52 -8.04 2.85
CA ASN A 44 11.76 -9.44 3.19
C ASN A 44 10.46 -10.20 3.52
N TYR A 45 9.50 -9.55 4.16
CA TYR A 45 8.18 -10.13 4.36
C TYR A 45 7.49 -10.40 3.02
N LEU A 46 7.48 -9.43 2.11
CA LEU A 46 6.88 -9.58 0.78
C LEU A 46 7.57 -10.68 -0.02
N LYS A 47 8.90 -10.74 -0.05
CA LYS A 47 9.66 -11.81 -0.74
C LYS A 47 9.27 -13.21 -0.30
N ARG A 48 8.87 -13.40 0.97
CA ARG A 48 8.44 -14.72 1.49
C ARG A 48 6.99 -15.06 1.18
N ASN A 49 6.13 -14.06 1.01
CA ASN A 49 4.68 -14.25 0.96
C ASN A 49 4.06 -13.99 -0.42
N LEU A 50 4.79 -13.38 -1.34
CA LEU A 50 4.30 -13.19 -2.71
C LEU A 50 4.28 -14.53 -3.47
N PRO A 51 3.30 -14.73 -4.38
CA PRO A 51 3.25 -15.89 -5.23
C PRO A 51 4.46 -15.97 -6.17
N GLN A 52 4.74 -17.17 -6.69
CA GLN A 52 5.74 -17.35 -7.73
C GLN A 52 5.41 -16.47 -8.95
N GLY A 53 6.46 -15.92 -9.59
CA GLY A 53 6.30 -15.03 -10.74
C GLY A 53 6.32 -13.55 -10.36
N PHE A 54 6.33 -13.23 -9.07
CA PHE A 54 6.49 -11.85 -8.58
C PHE A 54 7.77 -11.67 -7.78
N SER A 55 8.35 -10.49 -7.89
CA SER A 55 9.54 -10.08 -7.15
C SER A 55 9.37 -8.70 -6.55
N VAL A 56 10.30 -8.36 -5.65
CA VAL A 56 10.31 -7.09 -4.92
C VAL A 56 11.68 -6.45 -5.05
N GLY A 57 11.69 -5.15 -5.31
CA GLY A 57 12.89 -4.32 -5.34
C GLY A 57 12.62 -2.90 -4.89
N THR A 58 13.63 -2.05 -4.92
CA THR A 58 13.57 -0.60 -4.69
C THR A 58 14.20 0.11 -5.88
N GLY A 59 13.81 1.32 -6.20
CA GLY A 59 14.44 2.09 -7.29
C GLY A 59 13.46 2.85 -8.16
N PHE A 60 13.48 2.63 -9.47
CA PHE A 60 12.75 3.45 -10.43
C PHE A 60 11.94 2.61 -11.42
N VAL A 61 10.85 3.20 -11.89
CA VAL A 61 10.04 2.64 -12.97
C VAL A 61 10.08 3.57 -14.17
N ARG A 62 10.31 3.02 -15.36
CA ARG A 62 10.27 3.75 -16.61
C ARG A 62 9.07 3.29 -17.43
N ASN A 63 8.25 4.24 -17.92
CA ASN A 63 7.11 3.94 -18.76
C ASN A 63 7.49 3.85 -20.25
N ASN A 64 6.52 3.45 -21.08
CA ASN A 64 6.73 3.30 -22.52
C ASN A 64 6.86 4.65 -23.24
N SER A 65 6.41 5.73 -22.64
CA SER A 65 6.57 7.11 -23.14
C SER A 65 7.95 7.70 -22.82
N GLY A 66 8.80 7.00 -22.06
CA GLY A 66 10.16 7.38 -21.71
C GLY A 66 10.27 8.17 -20.39
N GLU A 67 9.17 8.44 -19.71
CA GLU A 67 9.16 9.07 -18.38
C GLU A 67 9.65 8.11 -17.31
N ILE A 68 10.21 8.66 -16.23
CA ILE A 68 10.74 7.90 -15.10
C ILE A 68 10.14 8.43 -13.80
N THR A 69 9.77 7.52 -12.90
CA THR A 69 9.24 7.86 -11.56
C THR A 69 10.30 8.53 -10.69
N GLY A 70 9.89 9.16 -9.60
CA GLY A 70 10.78 9.35 -8.46
C GLY A 70 11.20 8.01 -7.86
N GLN A 71 12.19 8.03 -6.94
CA GLN A 71 12.59 6.82 -6.24
C GLN A 71 11.40 6.26 -5.43
N ILE A 72 11.17 4.95 -5.58
CA ILE A 72 10.13 4.19 -4.91
C ILE A 72 10.78 3.26 -3.90
N ASP A 73 10.27 3.26 -2.67
CA ASP A 73 10.83 2.47 -1.58
C ASP A 73 10.63 0.97 -1.83
N ILE A 74 9.45 0.56 -2.31
CA ILE A 74 9.15 -0.84 -2.67
C ILE A 74 8.39 -0.90 -3.98
N ILE A 75 8.93 -1.66 -4.93
CA ILE A 75 8.32 -1.99 -6.21
C ILE A 75 8.04 -3.49 -6.24
N ILE A 76 6.79 -3.86 -6.51
CA ILE A 76 6.38 -5.25 -6.73
C ILE A 76 6.14 -5.43 -8.22
N TYR A 77 6.79 -6.40 -8.83
CA TYR A 77 6.79 -6.58 -10.28
C TYR A 77 6.76 -8.05 -10.71
N GLU A 78 6.25 -8.30 -11.91
CA GLU A 78 6.24 -9.62 -12.55
C GLU A 78 7.61 -9.97 -13.12
N ASN A 79 8.10 -11.17 -12.82
CA ASN A 79 9.41 -11.67 -13.30
C ASN A 79 9.44 -12.03 -14.79
N THR A 80 8.29 -12.05 -15.45
CA THR A 80 8.18 -12.35 -16.89
C THR A 80 8.76 -11.25 -17.77
N TYR A 81 8.90 -10.04 -17.23
CA TYR A 81 9.49 -8.90 -17.92
C TYR A 81 10.96 -8.73 -17.56
N PRO A 82 11.84 -8.46 -18.56
CA PRO A 82 13.24 -8.15 -18.27
C PRO A 82 13.36 -6.83 -17.53
N LEU A 83 14.29 -6.76 -16.58
CA LEU A 83 14.68 -5.50 -15.94
C LEU A 83 15.64 -4.71 -16.86
N PHE A 84 15.54 -3.39 -16.85
CA PHE A 84 16.53 -2.53 -17.50
C PHE A 84 17.86 -2.53 -16.73
N PHE A 85 17.78 -2.63 -15.40
CA PHE A 85 18.94 -2.70 -14.50
C PHE A 85 18.56 -3.44 -13.22
N SER A 86 19.52 -4.17 -12.64
CA SER A 86 19.37 -4.83 -11.33
C SER A 86 20.71 -4.98 -10.66
N GLU A 87 20.84 -4.49 -9.42
CA GLU A 87 22.00 -4.71 -8.55
C GLU A 87 21.51 -4.84 -7.10
N GLY A 88 21.64 -6.03 -6.53
CA GLY A 88 21.02 -6.35 -5.24
C GLY A 88 19.51 -6.15 -5.27
N ASP A 89 18.99 -5.31 -4.37
CA ASP A 89 17.57 -4.96 -4.32
C ASP A 89 17.22 -3.71 -5.17
N PHE A 90 18.23 -3.01 -5.70
CA PHE A 90 18.00 -1.84 -6.55
C PHE A 90 17.69 -2.28 -7.99
N ILE A 91 16.58 -1.76 -8.53
CA ILE A 91 16.11 -2.08 -9.87
C ILE A 91 15.68 -0.84 -10.66
N ILE A 92 15.75 -0.97 -11.98
CA ILE A 92 15.02 -0.12 -12.92
C ILE A 92 14.18 -1.05 -13.80
N CYS A 93 12.86 -0.94 -13.71
CA CYS A 93 11.95 -1.82 -14.44
C CYS A 93 11.01 -1.05 -15.37
N ASN A 94 10.35 -1.80 -16.27
CA ASN A 94 9.30 -1.25 -17.12
C ASN A 94 7.97 -1.18 -16.37
N SER A 95 7.17 -0.13 -16.61
CA SER A 95 5.87 0.07 -16.00
C SER A 95 4.90 -1.10 -16.22
N ASN A 96 5.01 -1.80 -17.36
CA ASN A 96 4.15 -2.95 -17.66
C ASN A 96 4.34 -4.12 -16.67
N SER A 97 5.53 -4.25 -16.10
CA SER A 97 5.82 -5.31 -15.11
C SER A 97 5.29 -5.00 -13.70
N VAL A 98 5.04 -3.72 -13.38
CA VAL A 98 4.69 -3.28 -12.03
C VAL A 98 3.28 -3.70 -11.67
N VAL A 99 3.09 -4.35 -10.52
CA VAL A 99 1.78 -4.69 -9.95
C VAL A 99 1.48 -3.93 -8.66
N GLY A 100 2.51 -3.37 -8.04
CA GLY A 100 2.33 -2.53 -6.86
C GLY A 100 3.53 -1.70 -6.52
N ILE A 101 3.28 -0.57 -5.86
CA ILE A 101 4.29 0.30 -5.26
C ILE A 101 3.88 0.64 -3.83
N ILE A 102 4.88 0.78 -2.95
CA ILE A 102 4.65 1.16 -1.56
C ILE A 102 5.69 2.20 -1.14
N GLU A 103 5.20 3.30 -0.62
CA GLU A 103 6.00 4.29 0.10
C GLU A 103 6.03 3.91 1.58
N VAL A 104 7.22 3.80 2.15
CA VAL A 104 7.44 3.34 3.53
C VAL A 104 7.85 4.52 4.41
N LYS A 105 7.25 4.62 5.58
CA LYS A 105 7.60 5.64 6.59
C LYS A 105 7.81 4.98 7.95
N THR A 106 8.93 5.29 8.58
CA THR A 106 9.16 4.94 9.99
C THR A 106 8.10 5.56 10.88
N ARG A 107 7.84 6.84 10.63
CA ARG A 107 6.83 7.65 11.28
C ARG A 107 6.36 8.72 10.30
N ILE A 108 5.07 8.93 10.25
CA ILE A 108 4.50 9.98 9.43
C ILE A 108 3.84 11.02 10.35
N SER A 109 4.04 12.30 10.07
CA SER A 109 3.34 13.37 10.75
C SER A 109 2.06 13.76 9.97
N PRO A 110 1.06 14.35 10.64
CA PRO A 110 -0.15 14.81 9.95
C PRO A 110 0.11 15.83 8.84
N SER A 111 1.14 16.66 8.99
CA SER A 111 1.52 17.64 7.96
C SER A 111 2.19 17.02 6.75
N ALA A 112 2.91 15.91 6.93
CA ALA A 112 3.63 15.23 5.85
C ALA A 112 2.75 14.32 4.99
N ILE A 113 1.58 13.89 5.47
CA ILE A 113 0.75 12.89 4.78
C ILE A 113 0.36 13.34 3.37
N VAL A 114 0.03 14.62 3.20
CA VAL A 114 -0.40 15.20 1.93
C VAL A 114 0.71 15.12 0.88
N ASP A 115 1.95 15.44 1.25
CA ASP A 115 3.08 15.40 0.33
C ASP A 115 3.46 13.97 -0.05
N VAL A 116 3.35 13.04 0.91
CA VAL A 116 3.56 11.61 0.66
C VAL A 116 2.51 11.07 -0.31
N ILE A 117 1.23 11.44 -0.13
CA ILE A 117 0.14 11.09 -1.06
C ILE A 117 0.42 11.63 -2.46
N LYS A 118 0.77 12.91 -2.58
CA LYS A 118 1.06 13.53 -3.88
C LYS A 118 2.24 12.85 -4.59
N LYS A 119 3.33 12.57 -3.86
CA LYS A 119 4.50 11.85 -4.40
C LYS A 119 4.11 10.48 -4.94
N SER A 120 3.36 9.70 -4.16
CA SER A 120 2.98 8.35 -4.54
C SER A 120 1.97 8.33 -5.69
N ASN A 121 1.03 9.26 -5.74
CA ASN A 121 0.11 9.43 -6.87
C ASN A 121 0.85 9.81 -8.16
N SER A 122 1.82 10.73 -8.09
CA SER A 122 2.64 11.11 -9.24
C SER A 122 3.44 9.92 -9.79
N ASN A 123 3.98 9.06 -8.93
CA ASN A 123 4.60 7.81 -9.35
C ASN A 123 3.58 6.86 -10.00
N GLY A 124 2.37 6.76 -9.45
CA GLY A 124 1.27 5.97 -10.00
C GLY A 124 0.87 6.43 -11.42
N GLU A 125 0.76 7.75 -11.63
CA GLU A 125 0.45 8.35 -12.94
C GLU A 125 1.46 7.94 -14.01
N ILE A 126 2.76 8.03 -13.69
CA ILE A 126 3.83 7.62 -14.61
C ILE A 126 3.76 6.12 -14.93
N ILE A 127 3.45 5.28 -13.92
CA ILE A 127 3.39 3.82 -14.09
C ILE A 127 2.20 3.41 -14.94
N ILE A 128 1.04 3.98 -14.69
CA ILE A 128 -0.19 3.63 -15.42
C ILE A 128 -0.17 4.19 -16.83
N ASP A 129 0.37 5.40 -17.03
CA ASP A 129 0.41 6.10 -18.33
C ASP A 129 -0.97 6.06 -19.01
N LYS A 130 -1.10 5.35 -20.13
CA LYS A 130 -2.36 5.16 -20.87
C LYS A 130 -2.95 3.75 -20.71
N SER A 131 -2.40 2.97 -19.78
CA SER A 131 -2.84 1.59 -19.52
C SER A 131 -4.15 1.58 -18.73
N SER A 132 -4.94 0.53 -18.93
CA SER A 132 -6.10 0.23 -18.06
C SER A 132 -5.73 -0.64 -16.86
N LYS A 133 -4.43 -0.87 -16.64
CA LYS A 133 -3.91 -1.74 -15.58
C LYS A 133 -4.14 -1.08 -14.22
N LYS A 134 -4.73 -1.81 -13.28
CA LYS A 134 -4.82 -1.40 -11.87
C LYS A 134 -3.56 -1.86 -11.14
N ILE A 135 -2.92 -0.98 -10.37
CA ILE A 135 -1.81 -1.34 -9.49
C ILE A 135 -2.20 -1.14 -8.03
N PHE A 136 -1.53 -1.85 -7.12
CA PHE A 136 -1.55 -1.51 -5.71
C PHE A 136 -0.65 -0.29 -5.48
N ASN A 137 -1.21 0.84 -5.07
CA ASN A 137 -0.45 2.02 -4.68
C ASN A 137 -0.69 2.27 -3.19
N GLY A 138 0.33 2.04 -2.35
CA GLY A 138 0.18 2.03 -0.91
C GLY A 138 1.15 2.94 -0.16
N ILE A 139 0.71 3.44 0.99
CA ILE A 139 1.56 4.07 2.02
C ILE A 139 1.56 3.16 3.25
N PHE A 140 2.74 2.81 3.72
CA PHE A 140 2.93 2.00 4.91
C PHE A 140 3.73 2.78 5.97
N SER A 141 3.05 3.23 7.01
CA SER A 141 3.71 3.93 8.12
C SER A 141 3.69 3.09 9.39
N TYR A 142 4.88 2.78 9.92
CA TYR A 142 5.02 2.01 11.15
C TYR A 142 4.45 2.73 12.38
N ASN A 143 4.56 4.06 12.42
CA ASN A 143 4.05 4.88 13.51
C ASN A 143 3.40 6.15 12.98
N ILE A 144 2.55 6.78 13.80
CA ILE A 144 1.92 8.06 13.53
C ILE A 144 2.13 9.03 14.69
N ASP A 145 2.04 10.32 14.39
CA ASP A 145 2.05 11.39 15.40
C ASP A 145 0.62 11.89 15.64
N GLY A 146 0.16 11.86 16.89
CA GLY A 146 -1.17 12.32 17.24
C GLY A 146 -2.30 11.33 16.90
N ASN A 147 -3.49 11.84 16.62
CA ASN A 147 -4.67 11.03 16.37
C ASN A 147 -5.08 11.01 14.89
N ILE A 148 -5.83 10.00 14.50
CA ILE A 148 -6.29 9.77 13.13
C ILE A 148 -7.15 10.92 12.57
N GLY A 149 -7.90 11.65 13.41
CA GLY A 149 -8.76 12.75 12.97
C GLY A 149 -7.99 13.88 12.31
N ILE A 150 -6.75 14.16 12.73
CA ILE A 150 -5.92 15.20 12.12
C ILE A 150 -5.48 14.76 10.71
N TYR A 151 -5.11 13.48 10.53
CA TYR A 151 -4.78 12.94 9.20
C TYR A 151 -5.97 13.00 8.26
N LYS A 152 -7.16 12.62 8.73
CA LYS A 152 -8.40 12.72 7.97
C LYS A 152 -8.62 14.16 7.47
N ASN A 153 -8.62 15.12 8.36
CA ASN A 153 -8.82 16.53 8.02
C ASN A 153 -7.81 17.05 6.98
N ASN A 154 -6.56 16.60 7.05
CA ASN A 154 -5.55 16.99 6.08
C ASN A 154 -5.75 16.32 4.71
N ILE A 155 -6.17 15.06 4.69
CA ILE A 155 -6.46 14.32 3.46
C ILE A 155 -7.72 14.87 2.78
N GLU A 156 -8.78 15.20 3.52
CA GLU A 156 -10.01 15.82 2.99
C GLU A 156 -9.77 17.18 2.32
N ARG A 157 -8.77 17.93 2.78
CA ARG A 157 -8.36 19.19 2.18
C ARG A 157 -7.50 19.03 0.93
N LEU A 158 -7.09 17.81 0.63
CA LEU A 158 -6.32 17.51 -0.57
C LEU A 158 -7.22 17.69 -1.80
N GLU A 159 -6.77 18.46 -2.75
CA GLU A 159 -7.36 18.59 -4.06
C GLU A 159 -6.45 17.91 -5.07
N LEU A 160 -6.90 16.81 -5.65
CA LEU A 160 -6.17 16.11 -6.69
C LEU A 160 -6.47 16.81 -8.03
N GLN A 161 -5.43 17.36 -8.63
CA GLN A 161 -5.54 17.97 -9.95
C GLN A 161 -5.28 16.87 -10.98
N ASN A 162 -6.33 16.32 -11.57
CA ASN A 162 -6.24 15.76 -12.91
C ASN A 162 -7.60 15.36 -13.48
N SER A 163 -7.87 15.70 -14.73
CA SER A 163 -8.97 15.19 -15.53
C SER A 163 -8.84 13.68 -15.86
N ARG A 164 -7.75 13.05 -15.46
CA ARG A 164 -7.38 11.65 -15.71
C ARG A 164 -7.12 10.85 -14.46
N VAL A 165 -7.50 11.32 -13.27
CA VAL A 165 -7.41 10.50 -12.05
C VAL A 165 -8.35 9.31 -12.23
N LEU A 166 -7.84 8.32 -12.93
CA LEU A 166 -8.41 6.99 -12.92
C LEU A 166 -8.11 6.43 -11.54
N GLN A 167 -9.07 5.81 -10.88
CA GLN A 167 -8.89 5.13 -9.58
C GLN A 167 -7.69 4.15 -9.55
N GLN A 168 -7.10 3.88 -10.70
CA GLN A 168 -6.00 2.97 -10.92
C GLN A 168 -4.63 3.53 -10.52
N GLU A 169 -4.48 4.86 -10.53
CA GLU A 169 -3.22 5.59 -10.31
C GLU A 169 -3.06 6.04 -8.85
N VAL A 170 -4.18 6.33 -8.20
CA VAL A 170 -4.20 6.91 -6.86
C VAL A 170 -3.89 5.88 -5.78
N ILE A 171 -3.49 6.38 -4.64
CA ILE A 171 -3.27 5.54 -3.47
C ILE A 171 -4.54 4.75 -3.16
N SER A 172 -4.39 3.44 -3.12
CA SER A 172 -5.47 2.51 -2.82
C SER A 172 -5.55 2.15 -1.34
N ASN A 173 -4.40 2.17 -0.63
CA ASN A 173 -4.33 1.77 0.77
C ASN A 173 -3.32 2.60 1.56
N ILE A 174 -3.68 3.02 2.77
CA ILE A 174 -2.81 3.73 3.70
C ILE A 174 -2.87 3.05 5.05
N ALA A 175 -1.78 2.41 5.49
CA ALA A 175 -1.64 1.90 6.85
C ALA A 175 -0.98 2.98 7.73
N LEU A 176 -1.65 3.36 8.81
CA LEU A 176 -1.24 4.40 9.75
C LEU A 176 -1.05 3.80 11.15
N GLY A 177 0.17 3.34 11.41
CA GLY A 177 0.49 2.61 12.64
C GLY A 177 -0.26 1.27 12.73
N ASP A 178 -0.27 0.69 13.93
CA ASP A 178 -0.82 -0.65 14.17
C ASP A 178 -2.35 -0.72 13.99
N PHE A 179 -3.07 0.41 14.12
CA PHE A 179 -4.52 0.38 14.34
C PHE A 179 -5.36 0.98 13.21
N HIS A 180 -4.80 1.75 12.29
CA HIS A 180 -5.62 2.43 11.30
C HIS A 180 -5.24 2.06 9.88
N ILE A 181 -6.26 1.80 9.08
CA ILE A 181 -6.11 1.63 7.64
C ILE A 181 -7.17 2.47 6.92
N MET A 182 -6.79 3.06 5.81
CA MET A 182 -7.69 3.72 4.87
C MET A 182 -7.62 2.99 3.55
N THR A 183 -8.77 2.67 3.00
CA THR A 183 -8.88 1.93 1.73
C THR A 183 -9.75 2.70 0.76
N LEU A 184 -9.27 2.89 -0.46
CA LEU A 184 -10.02 3.51 -1.55
C LEU A 184 -11.21 2.64 -1.92
N LEU A 185 -12.40 3.22 -1.92
CA LEU A 185 -13.61 2.54 -2.38
C LEU A 185 -13.53 2.31 -3.89
N ASP A 186 -13.70 1.05 -4.30
CA ASP A 186 -13.77 0.68 -5.70
C ASP A 186 -15.19 0.90 -6.23
N TYR A 187 -15.39 2.01 -6.93
CA TYR A 187 -16.68 2.34 -7.56
C TYR A 187 -16.94 1.60 -8.87
N SER A 188 -16.05 0.71 -9.32
CA SER A 188 -16.23 -0.02 -10.58
C SER A 188 -17.47 -0.91 -10.59
N GLU A 189 -17.90 -1.40 -9.42
CA GLU A 189 -19.18 -2.13 -9.26
C GLU A 189 -20.37 -1.20 -9.05
N HIS A 190 -20.15 0.07 -8.71
CA HIS A 190 -21.18 1.07 -8.42
C HIS A 190 -21.02 2.31 -9.30
N GLN A 191 -21.02 2.17 -10.61
CA GLN A 191 -20.83 3.21 -11.64
C GLN A 191 -21.76 4.44 -11.56
N LYS A 192 -22.15 4.87 -10.37
CA LYS A 192 -22.99 6.06 -10.19
C LYS A 192 -22.29 7.03 -9.23
N ASN A 193 -21.78 8.10 -9.83
CA ASN A 193 -21.38 9.35 -9.20
C ASN A 193 -19.94 9.44 -8.67
N LEU A 194 -18.97 9.41 -9.57
CA LEU A 194 -17.77 10.22 -9.40
C LEU A 194 -18.17 11.71 -9.61
N ASN A 195 -18.90 12.28 -8.67
CA ASN A 195 -19.21 13.72 -8.67
C ASN A 195 -17.98 14.58 -8.38
N GLY A 196 -16.81 14.20 -8.94
CA GLY A 196 -15.56 14.89 -8.68
C GLY A 196 -14.92 14.57 -7.32
N TYR A 197 -15.25 13.41 -6.71
CA TYR A 197 -14.67 12.98 -5.44
C TYR A 197 -14.22 11.51 -5.49
N LEU A 198 -13.09 11.21 -4.80
CA LEU A 198 -12.69 9.87 -4.42
C LEU A 198 -13.04 9.66 -2.95
N SER A 199 -13.59 8.51 -2.60
CA SER A 199 -13.92 8.17 -1.22
C SER A 199 -12.99 7.10 -0.67
N TYR A 200 -12.54 7.29 0.56
CA TYR A 200 -11.74 6.32 1.33
C TYR A 200 -12.51 5.93 2.57
N ASP A 201 -12.69 4.64 2.78
CA ASP A 201 -13.15 4.10 4.05
C ASP A 201 -12.01 4.11 5.07
N VAL A 202 -12.31 4.56 6.27
CA VAL A 202 -11.37 4.62 7.40
C VAL A 202 -11.76 3.57 8.42
N PHE A 203 -10.84 2.69 8.76
CA PHE A 203 -11.05 1.59 9.68
C PHE A 203 -10.17 1.72 10.91
N ASN A 204 -10.74 1.38 12.07
CA ASN A 204 -9.99 1.14 13.30
C ASN A 204 -9.81 -0.37 13.48
N MET A 205 -8.64 -0.87 13.16
CA MET A 205 -8.29 -2.28 13.17
C MET A 205 -7.78 -2.75 14.54
N ASN A 206 -8.24 -2.14 15.63
CA ASN A 206 -7.95 -2.60 16.98
C ASN A 206 -8.80 -3.83 17.31
N TYR A 207 -8.13 -4.93 17.64
CA TYR A 207 -8.77 -6.14 18.13
C TYR A 207 -8.14 -6.57 19.46
N ASN A 208 -8.87 -6.36 20.57
CA ASN A 208 -8.39 -6.67 21.93
C ASN A 208 -6.97 -6.10 22.20
N ASN A 209 -6.78 -4.82 21.93
CA ASN A 209 -5.49 -4.10 22.06
C ASN A 209 -4.36 -4.64 21.18
N LYS A 210 -4.68 -5.40 20.15
CA LYS A 210 -3.75 -5.83 19.11
C LYS A 210 -4.15 -5.20 17.79
N GLY A 211 -3.16 -4.64 17.08
CA GLY A 211 -3.39 -3.99 15.79
C GLY A 211 -3.42 -5.00 14.64
N LEU A 212 -4.35 -4.82 13.73
CA LEU A 212 -4.48 -5.61 12.51
C LEU A 212 -4.22 -4.79 11.23
N ALA A 213 -3.94 -3.47 11.36
CA ALA A 213 -3.81 -2.61 10.18
C ALA A 213 -2.71 -3.09 9.22
N PHE A 214 -1.58 -3.55 9.72
CA PHE A 214 -0.48 -4.04 8.89
C PHE A 214 -0.85 -5.32 8.14
N SER A 215 -1.46 -6.29 8.81
CA SER A 215 -1.86 -7.55 8.16
C SER A 215 -2.94 -7.33 7.10
N TYR A 216 -3.90 -6.44 7.35
CA TYR A 216 -4.93 -6.08 6.37
C TYR A 216 -4.38 -5.27 5.18
N PHE A 217 -3.40 -4.41 5.40
CA PHE A 217 -2.69 -3.77 4.31
C PHE A 217 -2.08 -4.80 3.34
N PHE A 218 -1.47 -5.85 3.88
CA PHE A 218 -0.94 -6.95 3.06
C PHE A 218 -2.01 -7.82 2.44
N SER A 219 -3.11 -8.06 3.13
CA SER A 219 -4.25 -8.78 2.57
C SER A 219 -4.78 -8.08 1.32
N ASN A 220 -4.95 -6.77 1.38
CA ASN A 220 -5.38 -5.96 0.23
C ASN A 220 -4.36 -5.99 -0.91
N LEU A 221 -3.06 -5.93 -0.59
CA LEU A 221 -2.00 -6.09 -1.57
C LEU A 221 -2.04 -7.47 -2.24
N LEU A 222 -2.12 -8.53 -1.44
CA LEU A 222 -2.15 -9.90 -1.94
C LEU A 222 -3.37 -10.15 -2.82
N ASP A 223 -4.54 -9.62 -2.46
CA ASP A 223 -5.75 -9.73 -3.28
C ASP A 223 -5.54 -9.14 -4.68
N ILE A 224 -4.93 -7.94 -4.77
CA ILE A 224 -4.61 -7.31 -6.06
C ILE A 224 -3.58 -8.12 -6.85
N VAL A 225 -2.50 -8.57 -6.20
CA VAL A 225 -1.44 -9.36 -6.84
C VAL A 225 -2.01 -10.69 -7.37
N TYR A 226 -2.82 -11.38 -6.59
CA TYR A 226 -3.45 -12.64 -7.03
C TYR A 226 -4.41 -12.44 -8.21
N ARG A 227 -5.21 -11.37 -8.20
CA ARG A 227 -6.13 -11.06 -9.31
C ARG A 227 -5.40 -10.73 -10.62
N GLN A 228 -4.16 -10.23 -10.55
CA GLN A 228 -3.34 -9.92 -11.71
C GLN A 228 -2.46 -11.10 -12.16
N SER A 229 -2.35 -12.15 -11.35
CA SER A 229 -1.58 -13.34 -11.72
C SER A 229 -2.18 -14.02 -12.95
N VAL A 230 -1.35 -14.30 -13.95
CA VAL A 230 -1.73 -14.99 -15.21
C VAL A 230 -2.31 -16.38 -14.93
N HIS A 231 -1.97 -16.97 -13.78
CA HIS A 231 -2.40 -18.30 -13.37
C HIS A 231 -3.68 -18.30 -12.54
N PHE A 232 -4.21 -17.13 -12.22
CA PHE A 232 -5.39 -17.01 -11.37
C PHE A 232 -6.57 -16.46 -12.17
N PHE A 233 -7.37 -17.38 -12.75
CA PHE A 233 -8.62 -17.02 -13.40
C PHE A 233 -9.78 -17.18 -12.40
N GLY A 234 -10.27 -16.09 -11.85
CA GLY A 234 -11.48 -16.11 -11.04
C GLY A 234 -11.33 -15.51 -9.62
N ARG A 235 -12.32 -15.82 -8.76
CA ARG A 235 -12.29 -15.39 -7.36
C ARG A 235 -11.32 -16.24 -6.55
N LEU A 236 -10.69 -15.63 -5.53
CA LEU A 236 -9.95 -16.35 -4.52
C LEU A 236 -10.78 -17.52 -3.95
N PRO A 237 -10.18 -18.71 -3.71
CA PRO A 237 -10.88 -19.76 -3.01
C PRO A 237 -11.42 -19.25 -1.68
N LYS A 238 -12.66 -19.62 -1.33
CA LYS A 238 -13.34 -19.14 -0.09
C LYS A 238 -12.50 -19.33 1.18
N GLU A 239 -11.74 -20.40 1.27
CA GLU A 239 -10.85 -20.64 2.41
C GLU A 239 -9.69 -19.65 2.46
N TYR A 240 -9.14 -19.28 1.30
CA TYR A 240 -8.09 -18.28 1.20
C TYR A 240 -8.63 -16.88 1.54
N GLU A 241 -9.82 -16.54 1.02
CA GLU A 241 -10.50 -15.29 1.34
C GLU A 241 -10.73 -15.14 2.86
N LYS A 242 -11.20 -16.20 3.54
CA LYS A 242 -11.31 -16.20 5.01
C LYS A 242 -9.99 -16.08 5.75
N MET A 243 -8.90 -16.59 5.16
CA MET A 243 -7.57 -16.50 5.75
C MET A 243 -7.04 -15.07 5.70
N ILE A 244 -7.20 -14.38 4.55
CA ILE A 244 -6.70 -13.02 4.38
C ILE A 244 -7.64 -11.96 4.98
N PHE A 245 -8.95 -12.23 5.01
CA PHE A 245 -9.99 -11.35 5.57
C PHE A 245 -10.84 -12.09 6.62
N PRO A 246 -10.27 -12.39 7.82
CA PRO A 246 -10.94 -13.22 8.82
C PRO A 246 -12.04 -12.50 9.60
N ILE A 247 -12.16 -11.18 9.51
CA ILE A 247 -13.19 -10.36 10.15
C ILE A 247 -13.93 -9.55 9.10
N ASP A 248 -15.19 -9.22 9.37
CA ASP A 248 -15.93 -8.26 8.57
C ASP A 248 -15.39 -6.86 8.83
N GLU A 249 -14.76 -6.28 7.82
CA GLU A 249 -14.18 -4.93 7.91
C GLU A 249 -15.24 -3.87 8.16
N SER A 250 -16.49 -4.09 7.71
CA SER A 250 -17.57 -3.12 7.89
C SER A 250 -17.84 -2.83 9.37
N GLU A 251 -17.63 -3.80 10.27
CA GLU A 251 -17.73 -3.62 11.72
C GLU A 251 -16.62 -2.72 12.29
N LYS A 252 -15.54 -2.51 11.54
CA LYS A 252 -14.39 -1.70 11.93
C LYS A 252 -14.35 -0.33 11.27
N LYS A 253 -15.25 -0.07 10.33
CA LYS A 253 -15.36 1.24 9.69
C LYS A 253 -15.78 2.28 10.73
N ILE A 254 -14.97 3.33 10.84
CA ILE A 254 -15.21 4.45 11.77
C ILE A 254 -15.59 5.73 11.05
N ASP A 255 -15.24 5.85 9.76
CA ASP A 255 -15.50 7.05 8.99
C ASP A 255 -15.33 6.83 7.48
N GLU A 256 -15.66 7.85 6.70
CA GLU A 256 -15.41 7.96 5.26
C GLU A 256 -14.82 9.34 4.96
N ILE A 257 -13.78 9.37 4.13
CA ILE A 257 -13.12 10.61 3.69
C ILE A 257 -13.40 10.81 2.22
N GLN A 258 -13.78 12.03 1.83
CA GLN A 258 -13.95 12.41 0.43
C GLN A 258 -12.84 13.36 0.00
N VAL A 259 -12.10 12.98 -1.03
CA VAL A 259 -11.02 13.77 -1.63
C VAL A 259 -11.52 14.35 -2.94
N LYS A 260 -11.48 15.67 -3.08
CA LYS A 260 -11.93 16.36 -4.28
C LYS A 260 -10.98 16.12 -5.45
N VAL A 261 -11.55 15.83 -6.62
CA VAL A 261 -10.83 15.72 -7.89
C VAL A 261 -11.31 16.84 -8.79
N SER A 262 -10.43 17.78 -9.10
CA SER A 262 -10.74 18.89 -10.00
C SER A 262 -10.54 18.44 -11.45
N SER A 263 -11.57 18.65 -12.28
CA SER A 263 -11.39 18.62 -13.74
C SER A 263 -10.54 19.81 -14.16
N VAL A 264 -9.49 19.56 -14.92
CA VAL A 264 -8.73 20.60 -15.63
C VAL A 264 -9.50 21.04 -16.85
#